data_66e314f20263cbdad526a3735457fcc5
#
_entry.id   66e314f20263cbdad526a3735457fcc5
#
_cell.length_a   1.000
_cell.length_b   1.000
_cell.length_c   1.000
_cell.angle_alpha   90.00
_cell.angle_beta   90.00
_cell.angle_gamma   90.00
#
_symmetry.space_group_name_H-M   'P 1'
#
loop_
_entity.id
_entity.type
_entity.pdbx_description
1 polymer ?
#
loop_
_entity_poly.entity_id
_entity_poly.type
_entity_poly.pdbx_seq_one_letter_code
_entity_poly.pdbx_strand_id
1 'polypeptide(L)'
;MRKSELKLLILQKIENSEYNAFFRKDFKDLGGTYIQVGTVLRELCQEQRLRRIGHGIYGKTKVCTVAPFVGERILTRGLTRIAPEVLTRLGYQLSPPQAVLDYNAGTSTQVPTGRNLRIQGKKTKRKIGYDNVYVTYEYVN
;
A
#
# COMPACT_ATOMS: atom_id res chain seq x y z
N MET A 1 1.00 -5.76 -27.70
CA MET A 1 2.23 -5.26 -27.00
C MET A 1 2.99 -6.43 -26.42
N ARG A 2 4.30 -6.40 -26.48
CA ARG A 2 5.14 -7.42 -25.85
C ARG A 2 5.15 -7.24 -24.34
N LYS A 3 5.14 -8.35 -23.61
CA LYS A 3 5.19 -8.33 -22.15
C LYS A 3 6.43 -7.60 -21.61
N SER A 4 7.59 -7.77 -22.26
CA SER A 4 8.83 -7.10 -21.87
C SER A 4 8.74 -5.57 -21.99
N GLU A 5 8.08 -5.08 -23.01
CA GLU A 5 7.84 -3.64 -23.19
C GLU A 5 6.89 -3.11 -22.13
N LEU A 6 5.82 -3.84 -21.86
CA LEU A 6 4.84 -3.47 -20.82
C LEU A 6 5.49 -3.46 -19.45
N LYS A 7 6.32 -4.45 -19.14
CA LYS A 7 7.03 -4.52 -17.86
C LYS A 7 7.93 -3.30 -17.66
N LEU A 8 8.65 -2.90 -18.71
CA LEU A 8 9.50 -1.71 -18.64
C LEU A 8 8.68 -0.44 -18.41
N LEU A 9 7.55 -0.30 -19.10
CA LEU A 9 6.67 0.86 -18.94
C LEU A 9 6.07 0.91 -17.53
N ILE A 10 5.67 -0.24 -16.98
CA ILE A 10 5.15 -0.32 -15.62
C ILE A 10 6.23 0.07 -14.61
N LEU A 11 7.45 -0.47 -14.76
CA LEU A 11 8.56 -0.11 -13.87
C LEU A 11 8.88 1.38 -13.92
N GLN A 12 8.91 1.97 -15.11
CA GLN A 12 9.15 3.40 -15.26
C GLN A 12 8.08 4.22 -14.57
N LYS A 13 6.81 3.82 -14.71
CA LYS A 13 5.71 4.52 -14.06
C LYS A 13 5.82 4.45 -12.53
N ILE A 14 6.17 3.30 -12.01
CA ILE A 14 6.36 3.11 -10.56
C ILE A 14 7.53 3.97 -10.06
N GLU A 15 8.67 3.91 -10.72
CA GLU A 15 9.87 4.63 -10.28
C GLU A 15 9.70 6.16 -10.35
N ASN A 16 8.92 6.65 -11.33
CA ASN A 16 8.70 8.07 -11.52
C ASN A 16 7.52 8.61 -10.70
N SER A 17 6.77 7.76 -10.01
CA SER A 17 5.61 8.16 -9.24
C SER A 17 5.99 8.57 -7.82
N GLU A 18 5.27 9.55 -7.28
CA GLU A 18 5.36 9.94 -5.88
C GLU A 18 4.58 8.99 -4.97
N TYR A 19 3.68 8.18 -5.53
CA TYR A 19 2.89 7.24 -4.76
C TYR A 19 3.73 6.05 -4.29
N ASN A 20 3.40 5.53 -3.12
CA ASN A 20 4.02 4.33 -2.56
C ASN A 20 3.15 3.10 -2.79
N ALA A 21 1.89 3.27 -3.12
CA ALA A 21 0.94 2.19 -3.40
C ALA A 21 0.34 2.36 -4.79
N PHE A 22 0.13 1.23 -5.45
CA PHE A 22 -0.39 1.17 -6.82
C PHE A 22 -1.52 0.17 -6.91
N PHE A 23 -2.47 0.47 -7.79
CA PHE A 23 -3.57 -0.42 -8.14
C PHE A 23 -3.34 -0.97 -9.55
N ARG A 24 -3.87 -2.16 -9.82
CA ARG A 24 -3.78 -2.75 -11.15
C ARG A 24 -4.32 -1.79 -12.23
N LYS A 25 -5.38 -1.07 -11.93
CA LYS A 25 -5.98 -0.09 -12.86
C LYS A 25 -5.07 1.08 -13.20
N ASP A 26 -4.06 1.37 -12.38
CA ASP A 26 -3.13 2.47 -12.63
C ASP A 26 -2.32 2.24 -13.91
N PHE A 27 -2.25 1.00 -14.38
CA PHE A 27 -1.43 0.61 -15.53
C PHE A 27 -2.25 0.27 -16.78
N LYS A 28 -3.55 0.48 -16.75
CA LYS A 28 -4.44 0.11 -17.88
C LYS A 28 -4.15 0.90 -19.15
N ASP A 29 -3.61 2.11 -19.04
CA ASP A 29 -3.39 3.01 -20.18
C ASP A 29 -2.00 2.86 -20.83
N LEU A 30 -1.23 1.85 -20.42
CA LEU A 30 0.11 1.62 -20.96
C LEU A 30 0.15 0.77 -22.21
N GLY A 31 -1.01 0.31 -22.70
CA GLY A 31 -1.13 -0.43 -23.97
C GLY A 31 -1.22 -1.95 -23.85
N GLY A 32 -1.03 -2.50 -22.64
CA GLY A 32 -1.20 -3.93 -22.43
C GLY A 32 -2.64 -4.32 -22.11
N THR A 33 -2.94 -5.60 -22.24
CA THR A 33 -4.23 -6.14 -21.82
C THR A 33 -4.30 -6.26 -20.31
N TYR A 34 -5.52 -6.39 -19.77
CA TYR A 34 -5.72 -6.61 -18.35
C TYR A 34 -4.95 -7.84 -17.83
N ILE A 35 -4.95 -8.93 -18.62
CA ILE A 35 -4.22 -10.15 -18.26
C ILE A 35 -2.71 -9.91 -18.27
N GLN A 36 -2.19 -9.21 -19.27
CA GLN A 36 -0.75 -8.90 -19.34
C GLN A 36 -0.30 -8.05 -18.16
N VAL A 37 -1.08 -7.04 -17.79
CA VAL A 37 -0.78 -6.21 -16.63
C VAL A 37 -0.71 -7.07 -15.37
N GLY A 38 -1.69 -7.94 -15.15
CA GLY A 38 -1.69 -8.85 -14.00
C GLY A 38 -0.48 -9.77 -13.95
N THR A 39 -0.08 -10.30 -15.10
CA THR A 39 1.10 -11.18 -15.21
C THR A 39 2.37 -10.42 -14.85
N VAL A 40 2.54 -9.21 -15.38
CA VAL A 40 3.71 -8.36 -15.08
C VAL A 40 3.75 -8.00 -13.60
N LEU A 41 2.63 -7.62 -13.01
CA LEU A 41 2.58 -7.28 -11.59
C LEU A 41 2.97 -8.47 -10.71
N ARG A 42 2.53 -9.67 -11.09
CA ARG A 42 2.93 -10.90 -10.38
C ARG A 42 4.44 -11.15 -10.49
N GLU A 43 5.01 -10.96 -11.67
CA GLU A 43 6.46 -11.10 -11.86
C GLU A 43 7.24 -10.09 -11.02
N LEU A 44 6.77 -8.84 -10.97
CA LEU A 44 7.42 -7.81 -10.16
C LEU A 44 7.36 -8.13 -8.67
N CYS A 45 6.29 -8.76 -8.21
CA CYS A 45 6.20 -9.25 -6.84
C CYS A 45 7.20 -10.39 -6.59
N GLN A 46 7.34 -11.33 -7.53
CA GLN A 46 8.32 -12.42 -7.43
C GLN A 46 9.75 -11.88 -7.38
N GLU A 47 10.02 -10.79 -8.08
CA GLU A 47 11.31 -10.10 -8.10
C GLU A 47 11.50 -9.13 -6.95
N GLN A 48 10.51 -9.05 -6.07
CA GLN A 48 10.50 -8.13 -4.91
C GLN A 48 10.54 -6.64 -5.30
N ARG A 49 10.23 -6.30 -6.54
CA ARG A 49 10.09 -4.92 -7.01
C ARG A 49 8.80 -4.27 -6.52
N LEU A 50 7.78 -5.10 -6.29
CA LEU A 50 6.53 -4.74 -5.65
C LEU A 50 6.24 -5.73 -4.54
N ARG A 51 5.41 -5.32 -3.59
CA ARG A 51 4.88 -6.21 -2.58
C ARG A 51 3.36 -6.10 -2.58
N ARG A 52 2.67 -7.24 -2.70
CA ARG A 52 1.22 -7.26 -2.63
C ARG A 52 0.78 -6.99 -1.19
N ILE A 53 -0.03 -5.95 -1.00
CA ILE A 53 -0.53 -5.55 0.31
C ILE A 53 -2.04 -5.65 0.43
N GLY A 54 -2.70 -6.09 -0.63
CA GLY A 54 -4.15 -6.31 -0.68
C GLY A 54 -4.54 -6.84 -2.04
N HIS A 55 -5.82 -7.12 -2.23
CA HIS A 55 -6.32 -7.60 -3.53
C HIS A 55 -6.22 -6.47 -4.57
N GLY A 56 -5.38 -6.68 -5.58
CA GLY A 56 -5.14 -5.68 -6.61
C GLY A 56 -4.40 -4.43 -6.12
N ILE A 57 -3.74 -4.52 -4.97
CA ILE A 57 -3.03 -3.41 -4.35
C ILE A 57 -1.58 -3.81 -4.10
N TYR A 58 -0.65 -2.97 -4.55
CA TYR A 58 0.78 -3.26 -4.54
C TYR A 58 1.55 -2.11 -3.92
N GLY A 59 2.52 -2.43 -3.08
CA GLY A 59 3.42 -1.44 -2.48
C GLY A 59 4.73 -1.36 -3.24
N LYS A 60 5.24 -0.15 -3.40
CA LYS A 60 6.55 0.11 -4.00
C LYS A 60 7.65 -0.29 -3.02
N THR A 61 8.70 -0.93 -3.54
CA THR A 61 9.87 -1.31 -2.74
C THR A 61 11.10 -0.51 -3.15
N LYS A 62 12.08 -0.48 -2.26
CA LYS A 62 13.40 0.10 -2.50
C LYS A 62 14.46 -0.81 -1.89
N VAL A 63 15.71 -0.67 -2.34
CA VAL A 63 16.84 -1.37 -1.73
C VAL A 63 17.16 -0.72 -0.39
N CYS A 64 17.21 -1.53 0.66
CA CYS A 64 17.54 -1.04 1.99
C CYS A 64 19.05 -0.80 2.10
N THR A 65 19.42 0.34 2.67
CA THR A 65 20.83 0.72 2.88
C THR A 65 21.23 0.66 4.35
N VAL A 66 20.33 0.24 5.23
CA VAL A 66 20.52 0.24 6.69
C VAL A 66 20.55 -1.20 7.22
N ALA A 67 21.57 -1.52 8.03
CA ALA A 67 21.67 -2.81 8.70
C ALA A 67 20.43 -3.04 9.60
N PRO A 68 19.92 -4.28 9.76
CA PRO A 68 20.49 -5.52 9.24
C PRO A 68 20.03 -5.91 7.82
N PHE A 69 19.22 -5.07 7.15
CA PHE A 69 18.54 -5.40 5.90
C PHE A 69 19.25 -4.83 4.66
N VAL A 70 20.54 -4.48 4.78
CA VAL A 70 21.31 -3.91 3.66
C VAL A 70 21.25 -4.83 2.44
N GLY A 71 20.89 -4.26 1.29
CA GLY A 71 20.75 -5.00 0.03
C GLY A 71 19.43 -5.69 -0.19
N GLU A 72 18.59 -5.83 0.83
CA GLU A 72 17.26 -6.37 0.67
C GLU A 72 16.30 -5.30 0.16
N ARG A 73 15.24 -5.73 -0.54
CA ARG A 73 14.20 -4.81 -0.97
C ARG A 73 13.09 -4.77 0.08
N ILE A 74 12.75 -3.56 0.50
CA ILE A 74 11.72 -3.30 1.51
C ILE A 74 10.72 -2.30 0.97
N LEU A 75 9.52 -2.26 1.55
CA LEU A 75 8.53 -1.25 1.20
C LEU A 75 9.07 0.16 1.46
N THR A 76 8.77 1.09 0.55
CA THR A 76 9.15 2.51 0.70
C THR A 76 8.45 3.15 1.89
N ARG A 77 7.26 2.65 2.24
CA ARG A 77 6.50 3.06 3.44
C ARG A 77 5.99 1.82 4.15
N GLY A 78 6.06 1.81 5.47
CA GLY A 78 5.51 0.73 6.28
C GLY A 78 3.97 0.72 6.26
N LEU A 79 3.38 -0.35 6.79
CA LEU A 79 1.94 -0.57 6.75
C LEU A 79 1.14 0.58 7.35
N THR A 80 1.61 1.17 8.44
CA THR A 80 0.91 2.27 9.12
C THR A 80 0.85 3.55 8.30
N ARG A 81 1.71 3.69 7.29
CA ARG A 81 1.74 4.85 6.40
C ARG A 81 1.15 4.55 5.03
N ILE A 82 1.38 3.35 4.50
CA ILE A 82 0.92 2.99 3.17
C ILE A 82 -0.59 2.72 3.14
N ALA A 83 -1.15 2.16 4.22
CA ALA A 83 -2.59 1.87 4.27
C ALA A 83 -3.44 3.13 4.22
N PRO A 84 -3.14 4.22 4.96
CA PRO A 84 -3.86 5.48 4.78
C PRO A 84 -3.77 6.05 3.37
N GLU A 85 -2.62 5.93 2.71
CA GLU A 85 -2.46 6.37 1.32
C GLU A 85 -3.41 5.59 0.40
N VAL A 86 -3.48 4.27 0.55
CA VAL A 86 -4.37 3.41 -0.23
C VAL A 86 -5.82 3.83 -0.05
N LEU A 87 -6.27 3.98 1.19
CA LEU A 87 -7.65 4.33 1.47
C LEU A 87 -8.00 5.73 0.96
N THR A 88 -7.12 6.69 1.10
CA THR A 88 -7.31 8.04 0.58
C THR A 88 -7.45 8.02 -0.94
N ARG A 89 -6.60 7.27 -1.64
CA ARG A 89 -6.69 7.11 -3.09
C ARG A 89 -7.99 6.42 -3.53
N LEU A 90 -8.57 5.59 -2.68
CA LEU A 90 -9.85 4.93 -2.94
C LEU A 90 -11.05 5.80 -2.62
N GLY A 91 -10.82 7.01 -2.10
CA GLY A 91 -11.88 7.96 -1.82
C GLY A 91 -12.44 7.92 -0.40
N TYR A 92 -11.83 7.15 0.50
CA TYR A 92 -12.23 7.13 1.90
C TYR A 92 -11.71 8.36 2.63
N GLN A 93 -12.50 8.87 3.58
CA GLN A 93 -12.09 9.94 4.47
C GLN A 93 -11.62 9.34 5.79
N LEU A 94 -10.43 9.73 6.23
CA LEU A 94 -9.82 9.22 7.44
C LEU A 94 -9.79 10.31 8.51
N SER A 95 -9.90 9.89 9.76
CA SER A 95 -9.70 10.75 10.92
C SER A 95 -8.85 10.00 11.96
N PRO A 96 -8.29 10.70 12.98
CA PRO A 96 -7.50 10.01 14.00
C PRO A 96 -8.35 8.97 14.74
N PRO A 97 -7.84 7.72 14.92
CA PRO A 97 -8.52 6.72 15.74
C PRO A 97 -8.73 7.20 17.17
N GLN A 98 -9.75 6.65 17.87
CA GLN A 98 -10.04 7.02 19.25
C GLN A 98 -8.83 6.81 20.16
N ALA A 99 -8.06 5.73 19.97
CA ALA A 99 -6.86 5.47 20.74
C ALA A 99 -5.81 6.59 20.60
N VAL A 100 -5.67 7.17 19.40
CA VAL A 100 -4.77 8.30 19.14
C VAL A 100 -5.28 9.56 19.85
N LEU A 101 -6.59 9.82 19.77
CA LEU A 101 -7.20 10.97 20.44
C LEU A 101 -7.02 10.86 21.96
N ASP A 102 -7.23 9.69 22.53
CA ASP A 102 -7.09 9.45 23.97
C ASP A 102 -5.63 9.64 24.42
N TYR A 103 -4.69 9.12 23.64
CA TYR A 103 -3.26 9.29 23.94
C TYR A 103 -2.84 10.77 23.89
N ASN A 104 -3.27 11.48 22.85
CA ASN A 104 -2.94 12.90 22.67
C ASN A 104 -3.60 13.78 23.76
N ALA A 105 -4.77 13.38 24.26
CA ALA A 105 -5.48 14.07 25.33
C ALA A 105 -4.94 13.74 26.73
N GLY A 106 -4.00 12.78 26.84
CA GLY A 106 -3.46 12.34 28.11
C GLY A 106 -4.37 11.42 28.92
N THR A 107 -5.47 10.94 28.30
CA THR A 107 -6.42 10.02 28.95
C THR A 107 -6.00 8.56 28.86
N SER A 108 -4.98 8.26 28.07
CA SER A 108 -4.40 6.92 27.95
C SER A 108 -2.88 7.03 27.87
N THR A 109 -2.19 6.10 28.52
CA THR A 109 -0.73 5.98 28.46
C THR A 109 -0.28 4.94 27.44
N GLN A 110 -1.22 4.19 26.86
CA GLN A 110 -0.90 3.18 25.86
C GLN A 110 -0.66 3.84 24.50
N VAL A 111 0.54 3.61 23.95
CA VAL A 111 0.91 4.16 22.64
C VAL A 111 0.12 3.42 21.55
N PRO A 112 -0.60 4.14 20.66
CA PRO A 112 -1.32 3.50 19.55
C PRO A 112 -0.39 2.79 18.59
N THR A 113 -0.84 1.66 18.03
CA THR A 113 -0.05 0.85 17.09
C THR A 113 0.06 1.49 15.70
N GLY A 114 -0.86 2.39 15.36
CA GLY A 114 -0.95 2.96 14.01
C GLY A 114 -1.65 2.04 12.99
N ARG A 115 -2.03 0.83 13.39
CA ARG A 115 -2.70 -0.14 12.49
C ARG A 115 -4.21 -0.07 12.54
N ASN A 116 -4.78 0.70 13.45
CA ASN A 116 -6.22 0.93 13.51
C ASN A 116 -6.53 2.25 12.81
N LEU A 117 -7.40 2.20 11.79
CA LEU A 117 -7.74 3.34 10.96
C LEU A 117 -9.21 3.70 11.18
N ARG A 118 -9.47 4.98 11.39
CA ARG A 118 -10.83 5.48 11.58
C ARG A 118 -11.34 6.06 10.26
N ILE A 119 -12.44 5.49 9.78
CA ILE A 119 -13.04 5.86 8.50
C ILE A 119 -14.36 6.57 8.76
N GLN A 120 -14.56 7.72 8.10
CA GLN A 120 -15.80 8.46 8.19
C GLN A 120 -16.75 8.02 7.07
N GLY A 121 -17.95 7.63 7.45
CA GLY A 121 -19.03 7.30 6.53
C GLY A 121 -18.94 5.87 6.00
N LYS A 122 -18.49 5.73 4.77
CA LYS A 122 -18.52 4.47 4.03
C LYS A 122 -17.64 3.39 4.65
N LYS A 123 -18.20 2.20 4.86
CA LYS A 123 -17.44 1.04 5.35
C LYS A 123 -16.65 0.37 4.23
N THR A 124 -15.51 -0.23 4.60
CA THR A 124 -14.69 -1.01 3.67
C THR A 124 -14.57 -2.44 4.14
N LYS A 125 -14.51 -3.36 3.19
CA LYS A 125 -14.21 -4.77 3.45
C LYS A 125 -12.78 -5.13 3.03
N ARG A 126 -12.00 -4.15 2.61
CA ARG A 126 -10.66 -4.41 2.09
C ARG A 126 -9.71 -4.84 3.19
N LYS A 127 -8.92 -5.85 2.88
CA LYS A 127 -7.87 -6.37 3.75
C LYS A 127 -6.55 -5.78 3.27
N ILE A 128 -5.93 -4.93 4.07
CA ILE A 128 -4.66 -4.29 3.74
C ILE A 128 -3.62 -4.73 4.75
N GLY A 129 -2.58 -5.36 4.27
CA GLY A 129 -1.51 -5.87 5.10
C GLY A 129 -0.70 -6.96 4.43
N TYR A 130 0.28 -7.47 5.14
CA TYR A 130 1.17 -8.53 4.71
C TYR A 130 1.75 -9.26 5.93
N ASP A 131 2.30 -10.46 5.70
CA ASP A 131 2.92 -11.27 6.76
C ASP A 131 1.97 -11.52 7.95
N ASN A 132 0.68 -11.75 7.67
CA ASN A 132 -0.37 -11.97 8.66
C ASN A 132 -0.63 -10.77 9.59
N VAL A 133 -0.12 -9.59 9.24
CA VAL A 133 -0.38 -8.34 9.95
C VAL A 133 -1.25 -7.46 9.06
N TYR A 134 -2.44 -7.10 9.54
CA TYR A 134 -3.40 -6.33 8.77
C TYR A 134 -3.87 -5.12 9.57
N VAL A 135 -4.25 -4.05 8.86
CA VAL A 135 -4.90 -2.92 9.49
C VAL A 135 -6.31 -3.31 9.92
N THR A 136 -6.76 -2.67 10.97
CA THR A 136 -8.14 -2.77 11.47
C THR A 136 -8.86 -1.44 11.25
N TYR A 137 -10.18 -1.46 11.27
CA TYR A 137 -10.98 -0.27 10.99
C TYR A 137 -11.94 0.02 12.12
N GLU A 138 -12.10 1.29 12.41
CA GLU A 138 -13.22 1.80 13.19
C GLU A 138 -13.96 2.83 12.35
N TYR A 139 -15.24 3.01 12.61
CA TYR A 139 -16.10 3.84 11.75
C TYR A 139 -16.80 4.92 12.56
N VAL A 140 -16.97 6.07 11.90
CA VAL A 140 -17.75 7.20 12.41
C VAL A 140 -18.93 7.42 11.45
N ASN A 141 -20.08 7.50 12.01
CA ASN A 141 -21.29 7.81 11.22
C ASN A 141 -21.40 9.30 10.89
#